data_a12ad81041ce399959593daec0541b20
#
_entry.id   a12ad81041ce399959593daec0541b20
#
_cell.length_a   1.000
_cell.length_b   1.000
_cell.length_c   1.000
_cell.angle_alpha   90.00
_cell.angle_beta   90.00
_cell.angle_gamma   90.00
#
_symmetry.space_group_name_H-M   'P 1'
#
loop_
_entity.id
_entity.type
_entity.pdbx_description
1 polymer ?
#
loop_
_entity_poly.entity_id
_entity_poly.type
_entity_poly.pdbx_seq_one_letter_code
_entity_poly.pdbx_strand_id
1 'polypeptide(L)'
;MAEPSSIGGDLVRAFEHAWDAIRREHPDVPPVVIVTGQGSSRRRGVSLRLGQFAAARWQPGAGELAEVMVGGEGLARGGRDVLGTLLHEAAHALAAERRINDTSREGRYHNHRFKALGEELGLTAERHELLGWAITDVSASTARAYASTIAALERAIVAYRDREQPRAEQARPGAVMAICGCGRRIRIAHSVLARGPIVCGVCSQPFGTNTTHQQTAIEA
;
A
#
# COMPACT_ATOMS: atom_id res chain seq x y z
N MET A 1 31.74 -18.31 18.16
CA MET A 1 31.22 -18.55 16.78
C MET A 1 30.09 -17.56 16.62
N ALA A 2 30.16 -16.67 15.63
CA ALA A 2 29.02 -15.79 15.30
C ALA A 2 27.90 -16.68 14.77
N GLU A 3 26.68 -16.51 15.30
CA GLU A 3 25.51 -17.17 14.74
C GLU A 3 25.34 -16.80 13.26
N PRO A 4 24.89 -17.71 12.41
CA PRO A 4 24.64 -17.38 11.01
C PRO A 4 23.62 -16.24 10.95
N SER A 5 24.03 -15.11 10.38
CA SER A 5 23.23 -13.93 10.23
C SER A 5 22.04 -14.26 9.30
N SER A 6 20.84 -13.94 9.74
CA SER A 6 19.62 -14.08 8.94
C SER A 6 19.38 -12.82 8.13
N ILE A 7 19.34 -12.88 6.79
CA ILE A 7 19.11 -11.74 5.90
C ILE A 7 17.91 -10.91 6.36
N GLY A 8 16.77 -11.54 6.64
CA GLY A 8 15.58 -10.84 7.11
C GLY A 8 15.75 -10.26 8.51
N GLY A 9 16.41 -10.99 9.41
CA GLY A 9 16.69 -10.51 10.76
C GLY A 9 17.65 -9.33 10.77
N ASP A 10 18.68 -9.32 9.93
CA ASP A 10 19.62 -8.20 9.82
C ASP A 10 18.94 -6.95 9.27
N LEU A 11 18.08 -7.12 8.29
CA LEU A 11 17.30 -6.05 7.69
C LEU A 11 16.34 -5.41 8.72
N VAL A 12 15.56 -6.22 9.43
CA VAL A 12 14.65 -5.71 10.48
C VAL A 12 15.42 -5.02 11.58
N ARG A 13 16.53 -5.59 12.07
CA ARG A 13 17.39 -4.93 13.07
C ARG A 13 17.91 -3.58 12.59
N ALA A 14 18.29 -3.45 11.32
CA ALA A 14 18.75 -2.17 10.77
C ALA A 14 17.62 -1.13 10.74
N PHE A 15 16.39 -1.53 10.44
CA PHE A 15 15.23 -0.63 10.51
C PHE A 15 14.90 -0.22 11.95
N GLU A 16 14.93 -1.16 12.90
CA GLU A 16 14.72 -0.85 14.31
C GLU A 16 15.79 0.12 14.83
N HIS A 17 17.06 -0.10 14.50
CA HIS A 17 18.14 0.83 14.84
C HIS A 17 17.95 2.20 14.21
N ALA A 18 17.45 2.28 12.97
CA ALA A 18 17.14 3.54 12.32
C ALA A 18 15.96 4.24 12.99
N TRP A 19 14.91 3.51 13.38
CA TRP A 19 13.78 4.06 14.14
C TRP A 19 14.20 4.56 15.51
N ASP A 20 15.05 3.83 16.22
CA ASP A 20 15.61 4.28 17.48
C ASP A 20 16.50 5.51 17.32
N ALA A 21 17.22 5.63 16.21
CA ALA A 21 17.99 6.86 15.90
C ALA A 21 17.04 8.04 15.69
N ILE A 22 15.94 7.87 14.96
CA ILE A 22 14.90 8.89 14.78
C ILE A 22 14.31 9.28 16.14
N ARG A 23 13.97 8.33 17.00
CA ARG A 23 13.42 8.60 18.33
C ARG A 23 14.38 9.30 19.28
N ARG A 24 15.68 9.09 19.14
CA ARG A 24 16.68 9.82 19.94
C ARG A 24 16.71 11.31 19.58
N GLU A 25 16.59 11.65 18.32
CA GLU A 25 16.54 13.05 17.85
C GLU A 25 15.14 13.67 18.06
N HIS A 26 14.09 12.85 18.01
CA HIS A 26 12.68 13.25 18.10
C HIS A 26 11.93 12.39 19.14
N PRO A 27 12.07 12.71 20.44
CA PRO A 27 11.53 11.85 21.52
C PRO A 27 10.00 11.65 21.52
N ASP A 28 9.26 12.52 20.85
CA ASP A 28 7.81 12.40 20.69
C ASP A 28 7.41 11.32 19.67
N VAL A 29 8.33 10.83 18.85
CA VAL A 29 8.05 9.73 17.93
C VAL A 29 7.85 8.44 18.74
N PRO A 30 6.69 7.78 18.65
CA PRO A 30 6.37 6.62 19.48
C PRO A 30 7.18 5.37 19.08
N PRO A 31 7.29 4.38 19.99
CA PRO A 31 7.76 3.06 19.62
C PRO A 31 6.77 2.38 18.67
N VAL A 32 7.29 1.55 17.77
CA VAL A 32 6.48 0.82 16.78
C VAL A 32 7.00 -0.61 16.62
N VAL A 33 6.16 -1.47 16.06
CA VAL A 33 6.61 -2.76 15.52
C VAL A 33 6.95 -2.54 14.05
N ILE A 34 8.17 -2.90 13.64
CA ILE A 34 8.58 -2.76 12.24
C ILE A 34 8.45 -4.10 11.53
N VAL A 35 7.78 -4.07 10.39
CA VAL A 35 7.60 -5.23 9.52
C VAL A 35 8.08 -4.93 8.10
N THR A 36 8.54 -5.94 7.39
CA THR A 36 8.76 -5.85 5.95
C THR A 36 7.61 -6.49 5.21
N GLY A 37 7.20 -5.89 4.12
CA GLY A 37 6.04 -6.38 3.39
C GLY A 37 6.09 -6.10 1.90
N GLN A 38 5.03 -6.49 1.23
CA GLN A 38 4.79 -6.19 -0.17
C GLN A 38 4.29 -4.76 -0.31
N GLY A 39 5.02 -3.93 -1.07
CA GLY A 39 4.62 -2.57 -1.39
C GLY A 39 3.83 -2.45 -2.69
N SER A 40 4.01 -3.39 -3.63
CA SER A 40 3.33 -3.43 -4.91
C SER A 40 2.02 -4.22 -4.87
N SER A 41 1.17 -4.02 -5.85
CA SER A 41 -0.10 -4.73 -5.99
C SER A 41 -0.26 -5.23 -7.43
N ARG A 42 -0.83 -6.43 -7.60
CA ARG A 42 -1.23 -6.96 -8.92
C ARG A 42 -2.42 -6.21 -9.54
N ARG A 43 -3.06 -5.30 -8.80
CA ARG A 43 -4.12 -4.44 -9.32
C ARG A 43 -3.52 -3.32 -10.15
N ARG A 44 -4.07 -3.08 -11.35
CA ARG A 44 -3.71 -1.93 -12.18
C ARG A 44 -4.09 -0.62 -11.48
N GLY A 45 -3.24 0.40 -11.64
CA GLY A 45 -3.50 1.73 -11.09
C GLY A 45 -3.26 1.89 -9.59
N VAL A 46 -2.72 0.87 -8.91
CA VAL A 46 -2.28 0.98 -7.51
C VAL A 46 -0.81 1.39 -7.51
N SER A 47 -0.51 2.52 -6.86
CA SER A 47 0.86 2.99 -6.69
C SER A 47 1.68 2.06 -5.80
N LEU A 48 2.99 2.06 -6.01
CA LEU A 48 3.92 1.37 -5.12
C LEU A 48 3.90 2.04 -3.74
N ARG A 49 3.71 1.25 -2.70
CA ARG A 49 3.80 1.69 -1.32
C ARG A 49 5.20 1.42 -0.80
N LEU A 50 5.93 2.48 -0.47
CA LEU A 50 7.30 2.38 0.06
C LEU A 50 7.30 2.13 1.56
N GLY A 51 6.35 2.73 2.29
CA GLY A 51 6.10 2.55 3.70
C GLY A 51 4.61 2.62 4.02
N GLN A 52 4.26 2.31 5.25
CA GLN A 52 2.93 2.52 5.81
C GLN A 52 3.01 2.56 7.33
N PHE A 53 2.51 3.64 7.92
CA PHE A 53 2.22 3.72 9.35
C PHE A 53 0.78 3.27 9.64
N ALA A 54 0.59 2.55 10.75
CA ALA A 54 -0.72 2.16 11.26
C ALA A 54 -0.73 2.26 12.79
N ALA A 55 -1.50 3.17 13.38
CA ALA A 55 -1.45 3.54 14.80
C ALA A 55 -1.98 2.36 15.61
N ALA A 56 -2.71 1.59 15.64
CA ALA A 56 -3.23 0.57 16.57
C ALA A 56 -3.33 -0.80 15.88
N ARG A 57 -2.19 -1.32 15.47
CA ARG A 57 -2.19 -2.56 14.69
C ARG A 57 -1.93 -3.79 15.55
N TRP A 58 -1.15 -3.64 16.61
CA TRP A 58 -0.75 -4.74 17.47
C TRP A 58 -1.44 -4.62 18.81
N GLN A 59 -1.85 -5.76 19.37
CA GLN A 59 -2.55 -5.88 20.65
C GLN A 59 -1.63 -6.55 21.67
N PRO A 60 -0.70 -5.84 22.31
CA PRO A 60 0.03 -6.38 23.45
C PRO A 60 -0.90 -6.43 24.65
N GLY A 61 -0.59 -7.27 25.66
CA GLY A 61 -1.41 -7.42 26.86
C GLY A 61 -1.62 -6.14 27.68
N ALA A 62 -0.96 -5.03 27.36
CA ALA A 62 -0.98 -3.76 28.12
C ALA A 62 -1.24 -2.52 27.26
N GLY A 63 -1.85 -2.62 26.10
CA GLY A 63 -2.17 -1.47 25.26
C GLY A 63 -2.06 -1.75 23.77
N GLU A 64 -2.21 -0.72 22.95
CA GLU A 64 -2.09 -0.81 21.49
C GLU A 64 -0.71 -0.35 21.04
N LEU A 65 -0.07 -1.08 20.10
CA LEU A 65 1.17 -0.66 19.48
C LEU A 65 0.95 -0.35 18.00
N ALA A 66 1.63 0.69 17.55
CA ALA A 66 1.67 1.08 16.16
C ALA A 66 2.59 0.15 15.35
N GLU A 67 2.36 0.11 14.04
CA GLU A 67 3.16 -0.63 13.07
C GLU A 67 3.73 0.32 12.02
N VAL A 68 4.98 0.09 11.65
CA VAL A 68 5.56 0.64 10.42
C VAL A 68 5.92 -0.50 9.49
N MET A 69 5.29 -0.53 8.33
CA MET A 69 5.64 -1.46 7.26
C MET A 69 6.62 -0.78 6.30
N VAL A 70 7.73 -1.45 5.98
CA VAL A 70 8.67 -1.04 4.92
C VAL A 70 8.49 -1.96 3.72
N GLY A 71 8.17 -1.38 2.56
CA GLY A 71 7.96 -2.12 1.32
C GLY A 71 9.28 -2.65 0.75
N GLY A 72 9.37 -3.95 0.55
CA GLY A 72 10.59 -4.62 0.06
C GLY A 72 11.05 -4.13 -1.31
N GLU A 73 10.15 -3.66 -2.15
CA GLU A 73 10.47 -3.08 -3.47
C GLU A 73 11.18 -1.72 -3.36
N GLY A 74 10.94 -0.99 -2.26
CA GLY A 74 11.57 0.29 -1.96
C GLY A 74 13.05 0.16 -1.60
N LEU A 75 13.50 -1.02 -1.20
CA LEU A 75 14.89 -1.28 -0.78
C LEU A 75 15.90 -1.10 -1.92
N ALA A 76 15.49 -1.32 -3.17
CA ALA A 76 16.32 -1.10 -4.35
C ALA A 76 16.85 0.36 -4.46
N ARG A 77 16.28 1.31 -3.71
CA ARG A 77 16.66 2.71 -3.74
C ARG A 77 17.84 3.05 -2.82
N GLY A 78 18.27 2.09 -1.98
CA GLY A 78 19.39 2.22 -1.07
C GLY A 78 19.05 2.83 0.29
N GLY A 79 20.04 2.86 1.18
CA GLY A 79 19.84 3.16 2.61
C GLY A 79 19.36 4.59 2.89
N ARG A 80 19.78 5.58 2.09
CA ARG A 80 19.32 6.98 2.25
C ARG A 80 17.81 7.10 2.00
N ASP A 81 17.31 6.49 0.93
CA ASP A 81 15.91 6.57 0.55
C ASP A 81 15.03 5.73 1.48
N VAL A 82 15.57 4.63 2.01
CA VAL A 82 14.91 3.85 3.05
C VAL A 82 14.80 4.65 4.35
N LEU A 83 15.84 5.39 4.75
CA LEU A 83 15.75 6.35 5.86
C LEU A 83 14.67 7.40 5.58
N GLY A 84 14.60 7.94 4.35
CA GLY A 84 13.54 8.86 3.93
C GLY A 84 12.15 8.26 4.10
N THR A 85 11.97 6.99 3.76
CA THR A 85 10.72 6.26 4.02
C THR A 85 10.41 6.18 5.52
N LEU A 86 11.38 5.82 6.35
CA LEU A 86 11.19 5.75 7.81
C LEU A 86 10.85 7.11 8.43
N LEU A 87 11.50 8.19 7.99
CA LEU A 87 11.18 9.56 8.43
C LEU A 87 9.79 10.01 7.97
N HIS A 88 9.35 9.60 6.78
CA HIS A 88 7.99 9.84 6.28
C HIS A 88 6.94 9.16 7.17
N GLU A 89 7.17 7.89 7.51
CA GLU A 89 6.27 7.16 8.41
C GLU A 89 6.35 7.69 9.85
N ALA A 90 7.52 8.21 10.27
CA ALA A 90 7.66 8.88 11.56
C ALA A 90 6.87 10.19 11.63
N ALA A 91 6.70 10.92 10.51
CA ALA A 91 5.81 12.08 10.47
C ALA A 91 4.34 11.70 10.71
N HIS A 92 3.89 10.58 10.16
CA HIS A 92 2.57 10.02 10.46
C HIS A 92 2.44 9.55 11.92
N ALA A 93 3.48 8.91 12.45
CA ALA A 93 3.52 8.48 13.84
C ALA A 93 3.43 9.67 14.81
N LEU A 94 4.19 10.73 14.52
CA LEU A 94 4.17 11.97 15.29
C LEU A 94 2.82 12.69 15.18
N ALA A 95 2.18 12.66 14.00
CA ALA A 95 0.84 13.19 13.81
C ALA A 95 -0.18 12.44 14.67
N ALA A 96 -0.12 11.12 14.71
CA ALA A 96 -1.00 10.28 15.52
C ALA A 96 -0.82 10.59 17.03
N GLU A 97 0.43 10.64 17.51
CA GLU A 97 0.75 10.95 18.91
C GLU A 97 0.23 12.32 19.32
N ARG A 98 0.44 13.32 18.48
CA ARG A 98 -0.02 14.71 18.72
C ARG A 98 -1.48 14.92 18.33
N ARG A 99 -2.21 13.90 17.90
CA ARG A 99 -3.62 13.99 17.43
C ARG A 99 -3.81 15.03 16.33
N ILE A 100 -2.86 15.13 15.43
CA ILE A 100 -2.88 16.02 14.26
C ILE A 100 -3.46 15.25 13.08
N ASN A 101 -4.48 15.82 12.43
CA ASN A 101 -4.96 15.26 11.16
C ASN A 101 -4.05 15.74 10.02
N ASP A 102 -3.09 14.92 9.64
CA ASP A 102 -2.02 15.17 8.67
C ASP A 102 -2.38 14.76 7.24
N THR A 103 -3.45 13.97 7.07
CA THR A 103 -3.94 13.51 5.78
C THR A 103 -5.41 13.89 5.55
N SER A 104 -5.87 13.77 4.31
CA SER A 104 -7.28 13.90 3.90
C SER A 104 -7.61 12.91 2.81
N ARG A 105 -8.86 12.86 2.31
CA ARG A 105 -9.31 11.93 1.28
C ARG A 105 -9.03 10.47 1.65
N GLU A 106 -9.41 10.07 2.86
CA GLU A 106 -9.19 8.70 3.38
C GLU A 106 -7.70 8.30 3.43
N GLY A 107 -6.83 9.21 3.86
CA GLY A 107 -5.40 8.97 4.00
C GLY A 107 -4.58 9.10 2.70
N ARG A 108 -5.23 9.43 1.58
CA ARG A 108 -4.54 9.48 0.28
C ARG A 108 -3.87 10.80 -0.06
N TYR A 109 -4.23 11.88 0.65
CA TYR A 109 -3.71 13.21 0.39
C TYR A 109 -3.02 13.77 1.63
N HIS A 110 -1.70 14.00 1.56
CA HIS A 110 -0.90 14.59 2.62
C HIS A 110 -1.09 16.12 2.62
N ASN A 111 -1.59 16.65 3.73
CA ASN A 111 -1.89 18.08 3.82
C ASN A 111 -0.68 18.90 4.31
N HIS A 112 -0.85 20.20 4.54
CA HIS A 112 0.22 21.09 4.98
C HIS A 112 0.73 20.77 6.41
N ARG A 113 -0.08 20.09 7.24
CA ARG A 113 0.33 19.67 8.59
C ARG A 113 1.32 18.49 8.50
N PHE A 114 1.08 17.55 7.56
CA PHE A 114 2.07 16.52 7.25
C PHE A 114 3.40 17.16 6.79
N LYS A 115 3.34 18.15 5.88
CA LYS A 115 4.54 18.87 5.43
C LYS A 115 5.33 19.42 6.62
N ALA A 116 4.66 20.11 7.54
CA ALA A 116 5.33 20.71 8.70
C ALA A 116 5.99 19.64 9.60
N LEU A 117 5.32 18.49 9.83
CA LEU A 117 5.90 17.39 10.60
C LEU A 117 7.08 16.73 9.87
N GLY A 118 6.97 16.54 8.55
CA GLY A 118 8.08 16.03 7.74
C GLY A 118 9.30 16.96 7.76
N GLU A 119 9.10 18.27 7.65
CA GLU A 119 10.16 19.26 7.76
C GLU A 119 10.78 19.30 9.17
N GLU A 120 9.98 19.14 10.23
CA GLU A 120 10.47 18.99 11.60
C GLU A 120 11.42 17.79 11.74
N LEU A 121 11.11 16.69 11.06
CA LEU A 121 11.94 15.48 11.03
C LEU A 121 13.11 15.55 10.03
N GLY A 122 13.31 16.72 9.37
CA GLY A 122 14.43 16.96 8.46
C GLY A 122 14.22 16.49 7.02
N LEU A 123 12.97 16.23 6.62
CA LEU A 123 12.61 15.98 5.24
C LEU A 123 12.42 17.31 4.48
N THR A 124 12.63 17.28 3.19
CA THR A 124 12.05 18.25 2.25
C THR A 124 10.78 17.66 1.67
N ALA A 125 9.78 18.48 1.38
CA ALA A 125 8.52 18.01 0.82
C ALA A 125 8.13 18.81 -0.42
N GLU A 126 7.77 18.13 -1.50
CA GLU A 126 7.24 18.71 -2.72
C GLU A 126 5.75 18.42 -2.84
N ARG A 127 5.02 19.40 -3.41
CA ARG A 127 3.58 19.26 -3.59
C ARG A 127 3.26 18.54 -4.88
N HIS A 128 2.53 17.42 -4.76
CA HIS A 128 1.91 16.71 -5.87
C HIS A 128 0.41 17.02 -5.94
N GLU A 129 -0.13 17.20 -7.14
CA GLU A 129 -1.53 17.60 -7.34
C GLU A 129 -2.55 16.64 -6.69
N LEU A 130 -2.33 15.33 -6.84
CA LEU A 130 -3.25 14.29 -6.37
C LEU A 130 -2.92 13.78 -4.96
N LEU A 131 -1.64 13.83 -4.55
CA LEU A 131 -1.15 13.23 -3.31
C LEU A 131 -0.79 14.26 -2.23
N GLY A 132 -0.85 15.54 -2.54
CA GLY A 132 -0.44 16.61 -1.62
C GLY A 132 1.07 16.64 -1.42
N TRP A 133 1.54 16.74 -0.20
CA TRP A 133 2.95 16.84 0.19
C TRP A 133 3.62 15.47 0.41
N ALA A 134 3.18 14.44 -0.34
CA ALA A 134 3.66 13.07 -0.19
C ALA A 134 5.04 12.81 -0.78
N ILE A 135 5.53 13.68 -1.69
CA ILE A 135 6.88 13.54 -2.27
C ILE A 135 7.87 14.16 -1.29
N THR A 136 8.57 13.30 -0.57
CA THR A 136 9.55 13.70 0.44
C THR A 136 10.95 13.18 0.10
N ASP A 137 11.98 13.94 0.47
CA ASP A 137 13.38 13.52 0.37
C ASP A 137 14.13 13.91 1.65
N VAL A 138 15.20 13.19 1.95
CA VAL A 138 16.08 13.47 3.09
C VAL A 138 16.92 14.71 2.76
N SER A 139 16.84 15.76 3.59
CA SER A 139 17.67 16.96 3.38
C SER A 139 19.17 16.66 3.49
N ALA A 140 20.00 17.50 2.91
CA ALA A 140 21.46 17.31 3.00
C ALA A 140 21.99 17.39 4.45
N SER A 141 21.37 18.19 5.31
CA SER A 141 21.70 18.27 6.74
C SER A 141 21.32 16.99 7.46
N THR A 142 20.11 16.48 7.23
CA THR A 142 19.60 15.24 7.80
C THR A 142 20.42 14.04 7.34
N ALA A 143 20.78 13.97 6.05
CA ALA A 143 21.64 12.89 5.54
C ALA A 143 23.01 12.88 6.23
N ARG A 144 23.57 14.04 6.58
CA ARG A 144 24.82 14.12 7.37
C ARG A 144 24.62 13.69 8.82
N ALA A 145 23.54 14.14 9.46
CA ALA A 145 23.23 13.78 10.84
C ALA A 145 23.02 12.26 11.01
N TYR A 146 22.36 11.63 10.05
CA TYR A 146 22.08 10.18 10.04
C TYR A 146 23.10 9.37 9.22
N ALA A 147 24.30 9.87 8.94
CA ALA A 147 25.27 9.19 8.04
C ALA A 147 25.60 7.76 8.49
N SER A 148 25.77 7.51 9.80
CA SER A 148 26.02 6.18 10.34
C SER A 148 24.81 5.25 10.18
N THR A 149 23.62 5.76 10.37
CA THR A 149 22.35 5.04 10.18
C THR A 149 22.15 4.65 8.71
N ILE A 150 22.37 5.60 7.79
CA ILE A 150 22.33 5.33 6.34
C ILE A 150 23.33 4.24 5.98
N ALA A 151 24.57 4.32 6.47
CA ALA A 151 25.58 3.30 6.20
C ALA A 151 25.20 1.92 6.79
N ALA A 152 24.52 1.87 7.94
CA ALA A 152 24.02 0.62 8.51
C ALA A 152 22.89 0.03 7.67
N LEU A 153 21.92 0.83 7.23
CA LEU A 153 20.86 0.43 6.31
C LEU A 153 21.44 -0.09 4.99
N GLU A 154 22.39 0.63 4.40
CA GLU A 154 23.04 0.24 3.14
C GLU A 154 23.71 -1.14 3.25
N ARG A 155 24.39 -1.42 4.35
CA ARG A 155 25.02 -2.74 4.58
C ARG A 155 23.99 -3.86 4.79
N ALA A 156 22.85 -3.56 5.39
CA ALA A 156 21.80 -4.56 5.65
C ALA A 156 20.93 -4.86 4.43
N ILE A 157 20.85 -3.93 3.47
CA ILE A 157 20.07 -4.08 2.24
C ILE A 157 20.89 -4.90 1.24
N VAL A 158 20.89 -6.22 1.40
CA VAL A 158 21.56 -7.17 0.49
C VAL A 158 20.62 -7.72 -0.59
N ALA A 159 19.33 -7.43 -0.47
CA ALA A 159 18.31 -7.87 -1.43
C ALA A 159 17.10 -6.91 -1.40
N TYR A 160 16.37 -6.89 -2.47
CA TYR A 160 15.09 -6.17 -2.58
C TYR A 160 14.06 -7.03 -3.27
N ARG A 161 12.79 -6.68 -3.11
CA ARG A 161 11.68 -7.39 -3.70
C ARG A 161 11.39 -6.84 -5.11
N ASP A 162 11.17 -7.70 -6.09
CA ASP A 162 10.68 -7.29 -7.40
C ASP A 162 9.21 -6.84 -7.32
N ARG A 163 8.87 -5.88 -8.17
CA ARG A 163 7.48 -5.40 -8.27
C ARG A 163 6.59 -6.52 -8.81
N GLU A 164 5.44 -6.69 -8.17
CA GLU A 164 4.39 -7.55 -8.69
C GLU A 164 3.94 -7.04 -10.06
N GLN A 165 4.10 -7.88 -11.07
CA GLN A 165 3.58 -7.59 -12.40
C GLN A 165 2.04 -7.59 -12.32
N PRO A 166 1.34 -6.57 -12.86
CA PRO A 166 -0.10 -6.64 -13.02
C PRO A 166 -0.40 -7.93 -13.76
N ARG A 167 -1.27 -8.75 -13.20
CA ARG A 167 -1.75 -9.91 -13.96
C ARG A 167 -2.26 -9.37 -15.28
N ALA A 168 -1.65 -9.82 -16.39
CA ALA A 168 -2.32 -9.70 -17.66
C ALA A 168 -3.75 -10.19 -17.40
N GLU A 169 -4.74 -9.38 -17.70
CA GLU A 169 -6.12 -9.86 -17.76
C GLU A 169 -6.09 -11.02 -18.75
N GLN A 170 -5.79 -12.21 -18.26
CA GLN A 170 -6.36 -13.39 -18.87
C GLN A 170 -7.84 -13.08 -18.76
N ALA A 171 -8.43 -12.73 -19.91
CA ALA A 171 -9.86 -12.65 -20.02
C ALA A 171 -10.39 -13.93 -19.39
N ARG A 172 -10.73 -13.88 -18.12
CA ARG A 172 -11.61 -14.90 -17.56
C ARG A 172 -12.79 -14.83 -18.49
N PRO A 173 -13.17 -15.92 -19.18
CA PRO A 173 -14.32 -15.92 -20.06
C PRO A 173 -15.42 -15.20 -19.29
N GLY A 174 -15.73 -13.97 -19.72
CA GLY A 174 -16.30 -12.98 -18.83
C GLY A 174 -17.63 -13.47 -18.33
N ALA A 175 -17.91 -13.25 -17.05
CA ALA A 175 -19.27 -13.31 -16.60
C ALA A 175 -20.07 -12.32 -17.46
N VAL A 176 -20.94 -12.81 -18.27
CA VAL A 176 -21.83 -12.00 -19.12
C VAL A 176 -23.04 -11.56 -18.31
N MET A 177 -23.58 -10.41 -18.63
CA MET A 177 -24.84 -9.96 -18.08
C MET A 177 -25.95 -10.63 -18.86
N ALA A 178 -26.73 -11.49 -18.22
CA ALA A 178 -27.92 -12.09 -18.78
C ALA A 178 -29.17 -11.40 -18.21
N ILE A 179 -30.17 -11.18 -19.07
CA ILE A 179 -31.40 -10.44 -18.77
C ILE A 179 -32.57 -11.35 -19.10
N CYS A 180 -33.57 -11.45 -18.22
CA CYS A 180 -34.83 -12.14 -18.49
C CYS A 180 -35.91 -11.18 -19.03
N GLY A 181 -37.00 -11.71 -19.55
CA GLY A 181 -38.11 -10.93 -20.10
C GLY A 181 -38.73 -9.93 -19.12
N CYS A 182 -38.67 -10.16 -17.81
CA CYS A 182 -39.13 -9.21 -16.78
C CYS A 182 -38.09 -8.17 -16.36
N GLY A 183 -36.95 -8.08 -17.05
CA GLY A 183 -35.90 -7.10 -16.79
C GLY A 183 -34.93 -7.45 -15.67
N ARG A 184 -35.06 -8.60 -15.00
CA ARG A 184 -34.08 -9.02 -13.99
C ARG A 184 -32.75 -9.33 -14.67
N ARG A 185 -31.67 -8.96 -13.98
CA ARG A 185 -30.30 -9.10 -14.48
C ARG A 185 -29.49 -10.02 -13.55
N ILE A 186 -28.75 -10.94 -14.13
CA ILE A 186 -27.79 -11.78 -13.43
C ILE A 186 -26.43 -11.73 -14.11
N ARG A 187 -25.38 -11.81 -13.31
CA ARG A 187 -24.01 -11.98 -13.79
C ARG A 187 -23.67 -13.47 -13.78
N ILE A 188 -23.37 -14.05 -14.94
CA ILE A 188 -23.18 -15.48 -15.08
C ILE A 188 -21.98 -15.80 -15.97
N ALA A 189 -21.23 -16.84 -15.62
CA ALA A 189 -20.12 -17.30 -16.46
C ALA A 189 -20.65 -17.89 -17.78
N HIS A 190 -19.98 -17.57 -18.89
CA HIS A 190 -20.33 -18.08 -20.21
C HIS A 190 -20.43 -19.61 -20.26
N SER A 191 -19.55 -20.31 -19.52
CA SER A 191 -19.55 -21.75 -19.38
C SER A 191 -20.79 -22.32 -18.67
N VAL A 192 -21.47 -21.54 -17.85
CA VAL A 192 -22.70 -21.95 -17.17
C VAL A 192 -23.90 -21.81 -18.11
N LEU A 193 -23.98 -20.71 -18.88
CA LEU A 193 -25.00 -20.53 -19.93
C LEU A 193 -24.89 -21.59 -21.03
N ALA A 194 -23.68 -22.02 -21.37
CA ALA A 194 -23.43 -23.07 -22.35
C ALA A 194 -23.94 -24.46 -21.93
N ARG A 195 -24.20 -24.68 -20.62
CA ARG A 195 -24.76 -25.95 -20.10
C ARG A 195 -26.27 -26.05 -20.23
N GLY A 196 -26.94 -24.95 -20.50
CA GLY A 196 -28.39 -24.92 -20.67
C GLY A 196 -29.03 -23.62 -20.18
N PRO A 197 -30.33 -23.43 -20.46
CA PRO A 197 -31.02 -22.19 -20.08
C PRO A 197 -31.17 -22.09 -18.55
N ILE A 198 -30.96 -20.88 -18.03
CA ILE A 198 -31.28 -20.54 -16.65
C ILE A 198 -32.62 -19.82 -16.67
N VAL A 199 -33.60 -20.31 -15.94
CA VAL A 199 -34.95 -19.78 -15.92
C VAL A 199 -35.15 -18.80 -14.76
N CYS A 200 -35.82 -17.70 -15.03
CA CYS A 200 -36.17 -16.70 -14.02
C CYS A 200 -37.33 -17.24 -13.16
N GLY A 201 -37.14 -17.37 -11.84
CA GLY A 201 -38.17 -17.83 -10.91
C GLY A 201 -39.34 -16.86 -10.71
N VAL A 202 -39.37 -15.69 -11.37
CA VAL A 202 -40.48 -14.70 -11.31
C VAL A 202 -41.36 -14.79 -12.54
N CYS A 203 -40.76 -14.79 -13.74
CA CYS A 203 -41.50 -14.74 -14.99
C CYS A 203 -41.37 -16.00 -15.82
N SER A 204 -40.71 -17.05 -15.29
CA SER A 204 -40.47 -18.34 -15.94
C SER A 204 -39.81 -18.27 -17.33
N GLN A 205 -39.27 -17.10 -17.70
CA GLN A 205 -38.51 -16.91 -18.95
C GLN A 205 -37.03 -17.18 -18.74
N PRO A 206 -36.31 -17.67 -19.77
CA PRO A 206 -34.90 -17.87 -19.69
C PRO A 206 -34.13 -16.53 -19.63
N PHE A 207 -33.00 -16.52 -18.94
CA PHE A 207 -32.05 -15.43 -19.02
C PHE A 207 -31.27 -15.52 -20.34
N GLY A 208 -31.29 -14.47 -21.15
CA GLY A 208 -30.56 -14.33 -22.40
C GLY A 208 -29.50 -13.25 -22.35
N THR A 209 -28.44 -13.37 -23.17
CA THR A 209 -27.49 -12.30 -23.43
C THR A 209 -28.01 -11.39 -24.54
N ASN A 210 -27.68 -10.10 -24.52
CA ASN A 210 -28.15 -9.09 -25.51
C ASN A 210 -27.91 -9.43 -26.98
N THR A 211 -27.20 -10.50 -27.29
CA THR A 211 -26.96 -10.96 -28.66
C THR A 211 -28.16 -11.70 -29.26
N THR A 212 -29.13 -12.14 -28.47
CA THR A 212 -30.22 -13.00 -28.91
C THR A 212 -31.52 -12.22 -29.17
N HIS A 213 -31.63 -10.95 -28.78
CA HIS A 213 -32.86 -10.18 -28.92
C HIS A 213 -33.00 -9.40 -30.27
N GLN A 214 -32.01 -9.45 -31.17
CA GLN A 214 -32.09 -8.77 -32.48
C GLN A 214 -32.51 -9.67 -33.64
N GLN A 215 -32.74 -10.97 -33.43
CA GLN A 215 -33.09 -11.88 -34.55
C GLN A 215 -34.56 -12.28 -34.64
N THR A 216 -35.43 -11.81 -33.76
CA THR A 216 -36.89 -12.16 -33.82
C THR A 216 -37.81 -11.00 -34.24
N ALA A 217 -37.26 -9.92 -34.77
CA ALA A 217 -38.07 -8.76 -35.20
C ALA A 217 -38.09 -8.52 -36.73
N ILE A 218 -37.67 -9.50 -37.55
CA ILE A 218 -37.80 -9.46 -39.01
C ILE A 218 -38.38 -10.81 -39.46
N GLU A 219 -39.62 -11.07 -39.17
CA GLU A 219 -40.53 -11.97 -39.89
C GLU A 219 -41.94 -11.87 -39.25
N ALA A 220 -42.70 -10.86 -39.68
CA ALA A 220 -44.15 -10.83 -39.65
C ALA A 220 -44.62 -9.72 -40.61
#